data_681cf608f087b0e8042939880cf5dc2a
#
_entry.id   681cf608f087b0e8042939880cf5dc2a
#
_cell.length_a   1.000
_cell.length_b   1.000
_cell.length_c   1.000
_cell.angle_alpha   90.00
_cell.angle_beta   90.00
_cell.angle_gamma   90.00
#
_symmetry.space_group_name_H-M   'P 1'
#
loop_
_entity.id
_entity.type
_entity.pdbx_description
1 polymer ?
#
loop_
_entity_poly.entity_id
_entity_poly.type
_entity_poly.pdbx_seq_one_letter_code
_entity_poly.pdbx_strand_id
1 'polypeptide(L)'
;QQLFWRADGGRLDSPRALGLFGSLSVSADDKQPFRHFAELGLTYHAPFDRTRDKLNLKASYLRLNDHQLEFQRQARIAAGGDAKRGQRDVYALETNAHIALTPHIALEPSVQYIFNPDNYYNPGARELSGDGFVVGLQLMVDMGSLLGL
;
A
#
# COMPACT_ATOMS: atom_id res chain seq x y z
N GLN A 1 -5.23 -3.83 -13.84
CA GLN A 1 -6.45 -4.31 -13.16
C GLN A 1 -7.31 -5.08 -14.15
N GLN A 2 -7.82 -6.23 -13.77
CA GLN A 2 -8.77 -7.02 -14.57
C GLN A 2 -10.05 -7.22 -13.77
N LEU A 3 -11.21 -6.94 -14.39
CA LEU A 3 -12.51 -7.27 -13.81
C LEU A 3 -12.81 -8.75 -14.08
N PHE A 4 -13.12 -9.51 -13.04
CA PHE A 4 -13.43 -10.94 -13.15
C PHE A 4 -14.88 -11.27 -12.75
N TRP A 5 -15.58 -10.34 -12.14
CA TRP A 5 -16.98 -10.50 -11.76
C TRP A 5 -17.73 -9.19 -11.91
N ARG A 6 -18.99 -9.27 -12.32
CA ARG A 6 -19.95 -8.18 -12.35
C ARG A 6 -21.27 -8.63 -11.75
N ALA A 7 -21.98 -7.76 -11.07
CA ALA A 7 -23.35 -8.01 -10.62
C ALA A 7 -24.30 -8.14 -11.84
N ASP A 8 -25.56 -8.41 -11.55
CA ASP A 8 -26.65 -8.43 -12.54
C ASP A 8 -26.42 -9.41 -13.71
N GLY A 9 -25.94 -10.62 -13.37
CA GLY A 9 -25.71 -11.69 -14.34
C GLY A 9 -24.52 -11.45 -15.29
N GLY A 10 -23.56 -10.60 -14.89
CA GLY A 10 -22.39 -10.30 -15.71
C GLY A 10 -22.59 -9.22 -16.77
N ARG A 11 -23.65 -8.45 -16.68
CA ARG A 11 -23.93 -7.34 -17.62
C ARG A 11 -22.77 -6.36 -17.66
N LEU A 12 -22.36 -5.97 -18.86
CA LEU A 12 -21.22 -5.08 -19.08
C LEU A 12 -21.46 -3.65 -18.57
N ASP A 13 -22.71 -3.22 -18.46
CA ASP A 13 -23.16 -1.92 -17.97
C ASP A 13 -23.36 -1.89 -16.44
N SER A 14 -23.25 -3.03 -15.73
CA SER A 14 -23.34 -3.04 -14.27
C SER A 14 -22.18 -2.28 -13.65
N PRO A 15 -22.45 -1.28 -12.80
CA PRO A 15 -21.40 -0.53 -12.09
C PRO A 15 -20.72 -1.39 -11.01
N ARG A 16 -21.43 -2.37 -10.45
CA ARG A 16 -20.90 -3.25 -9.40
C ARG A 16 -20.04 -4.35 -10.00
N ALA A 17 -18.76 -4.33 -9.65
CA ALA A 17 -17.80 -5.29 -10.17
C ALA A 17 -16.70 -5.57 -9.15
N LEU A 18 -16.10 -6.75 -9.24
CA LEU A 18 -14.85 -7.08 -8.56
C LEU A 18 -13.72 -7.10 -9.59
N GLY A 19 -12.64 -6.40 -9.27
CA GLY A 19 -11.41 -6.38 -10.03
C GLY A 19 -10.25 -6.97 -9.23
N LEU A 20 -9.34 -7.62 -9.94
CA LEU A 20 -8.06 -8.09 -9.42
C LEU A 20 -6.95 -7.21 -10.00
N PHE A 21 -5.98 -6.88 -9.18
CA PHE A 21 -4.75 -6.22 -9.60
C PHE A 21 -3.54 -6.81 -8.88
N GLY A 22 -2.38 -6.65 -9.47
CA GLY A 22 -1.14 -7.06 -8.84
C GLY A 22 0.05 -6.52 -9.58
N SER A 23 1.19 -6.51 -8.90
CA SER A 23 2.48 -6.19 -9.49
C SER A 23 3.58 -7.05 -8.88
N LEU A 24 4.65 -7.22 -9.64
CA LEU A 24 5.87 -7.89 -9.23
C LEU A 24 7.05 -7.06 -9.71
N SER A 25 7.98 -6.74 -8.81
CA SER A 25 9.23 -6.08 -9.12
C SER A 25 10.40 -6.87 -8.55
N VAL A 26 11.45 -6.99 -9.35
CA VAL A 26 12.70 -7.64 -8.95
C VAL A 26 13.84 -6.68 -9.27
N SER A 27 14.65 -6.35 -8.27
CA SER A 27 15.86 -5.56 -8.50
C SER A 27 17.02 -6.47 -8.88
N ALA A 28 17.67 -6.17 -9.98
CA ALA A 28 18.91 -6.81 -10.41
C ALA A 28 20.14 -6.19 -9.75
N ASP A 29 20.01 -5.00 -9.15
CA ASP A 29 21.08 -4.25 -8.49
C ASP A 29 21.01 -4.46 -6.98
N ASP A 30 22.08 -5.02 -6.40
CA ASP A 30 22.19 -5.26 -4.95
C ASP A 30 22.33 -3.96 -4.14
N LYS A 31 22.58 -2.81 -4.78
CA LYS A 31 22.61 -1.49 -4.12
C LYS A 31 21.24 -0.90 -3.88
N GLN A 32 20.21 -1.41 -4.55
CA GLN A 32 18.83 -1.00 -4.28
C GLN A 32 18.39 -1.46 -2.89
N PRO A 33 17.53 -0.71 -2.18
CA PRO A 33 17.12 -1.06 -0.83
C PRO A 33 16.31 -2.37 -0.76
N PHE A 34 15.63 -2.75 -1.82
CA PHE A 34 14.83 -3.99 -1.88
C PHE A 34 15.24 -4.89 -3.04
N ARG A 35 15.06 -6.19 -2.87
CA ARG A 35 15.33 -7.21 -3.87
C ARG A 35 14.07 -7.66 -4.61
N HIS A 36 13.00 -7.86 -3.88
CA HIS A 36 11.71 -8.28 -4.41
C HIS A 36 10.61 -7.42 -3.82
N PHE A 37 9.66 -7.07 -4.64
CA PHE A 37 8.39 -6.52 -4.23
C PHE A 37 7.28 -7.22 -4.98
N ALA A 38 6.22 -7.63 -4.29
CA ALA A 38 5.02 -8.18 -4.88
C ALA A 38 3.79 -7.61 -4.19
N GLU A 39 2.75 -7.37 -4.94
CA GLU A 39 1.45 -7.02 -4.39
C GLU A 39 0.33 -7.71 -5.16
N LEU A 40 -0.74 -8.01 -4.45
CA LEU A 40 -1.98 -8.53 -4.98
C LEU A 40 -3.14 -7.87 -4.25
N GLY A 41 -4.17 -7.48 -4.98
CA GLY A 41 -5.32 -6.84 -4.37
C GLY A 41 -6.60 -7.00 -5.15
N LEU A 42 -7.68 -6.76 -4.44
CA LEU A 42 -9.06 -6.75 -4.93
C LEU A 42 -9.61 -5.34 -4.87
N THR A 43 -10.35 -4.95 -5.90
CA THR A 43 -11.15 -3.71 -5.92
C THR A 43 -12.62 -4.08 -6.07
N TYR A 44 -13.45 -3.65 -5.15
CA TYR A 44 -14.89 -3.69 -5.27
C TYR A 44 -15.39 -2.32 -5.74
N HIS A 45 -15.94 -2.29 -6.95
CA HIS A 45 -16.50 -1.10 -7.58
C HIS A 45 -17.96 -0.93 -7.19
N ALA A 46 -18.38 0.32 -7.02
CA ALA A 46 -19.74 0.73 -6.70
C ALA A 46 -20.32 0.04 -5.44
N PRO A 47 -19.60 0.02 -4.31
CA PRO A 47 -20.16 -0.49 -3.06
C PRO A 47 -21.41 0.30 -2.69
N PHE A 48 -22.43 -0.41 -2.19
CA PHE A 48 -23.68 0.21 -1.74
C PHE A 48 -24.39 1.06 -2.82
N ASP A 49 -24.28 0.64 -4.10
CA ASP A 49 -24.80 1.33 -5.29
C ASP A 49 -24.25 2.76 -5.53
N ARG A 50 -23.17 3.10 -4.86
CA ARG A 50 -22.44 4.34 -5.06
C ARG A 50 -21.44 4.18 -6.20
N THR A 51 -21.85 4.53 -7.42
CA THR A 51 -21.14 4.18 -8.67
C THR A 51 -19.73 4.75 -8.80
N ARG A 52 -19.40 5.78 -8.04
CA ARG A 52 -18.06 6.41 -8.02
C ARG A 52 -17.16 5.88 -6.91
N ASP A 53 -17.71 5.17 -5.95
CA ASP A 53 -16.95 4.67 -4.82
C ASP A 53 -16.25 3.35 -5.14
N LYS A 54 -15.17 3.10 -4.41
CA LYS A 54 -14.40 1.84 -4.50
C LYS A 54 -13.94 1.44 -3.11
N LEU A 55 -13.88 0.14 -2.88
CA LEU A 55 -13.20 -0.45 -1.73
C LEU A 55 -12.06 -1.32 -2.26
N ASN A 56 -10.90 -1.19 -1.65
CA ASN A 56 -9.72 -1.96 -2.01
C ASN A 56 -9.22 -2.76 -0.81
N LEU A 57 -8.80 -3.99 -1.08
CA LEU A 57 -8.05 -4.84 -0.15
C LEU A 57 -6.77 -5.25 -0.87
N LYS A 58 -5.62 -5.06 -0.23
CA LYS A 58 -4.31 -5.32 -0.82
C LYS A 58 -3.42 -6.03 0.19
N ALA A 59 -2.74 -7.07 -0.27
CA ALA A 59 -1.61 -7.68 0.42
C ALA A 59 -0.33 -7.36 -0.34
N SER A 60 0.73 -6.99 0.36
CA SER A 60 2.04 -6.72 -0.22
C SER A 60 3.15 -7.44 0.53
N TYR A 61 4.20 -7.76 -0.21
CA TYR A 61 5.42 -8.39 0.25
C TYR A 61 6.61 -7.60 -0.26
N LEU A 62 7.53 -7.29 0.63
CA LEU A 62 8.79 -6.63 0.32
C LEU A 62 9.94 -7.44 0.91
N ARG A 63 10.95 -7.76 0.09
CA ARG A 63 12.21 -8.35 0.54
C ARG A 63 13.33 -7.35 0.44
N LEU A 64 13.92 -7.02 1.56
CA LEU A 64 15.07 -6.13 1.66
C LEU A 64 16.35 -6.82 1.19
N ASN A 65 17.26 -6.04 0.61
CA ASN A 65 18.62 -6.47 0.34
C ASN A 65 19.44 -6.56 1.62
N ASP A 66 20.44 -7.43 1.63
CA ASP A 66 21.38 -7.57 2.75
C ASP A 66 22.12 -6.26 3.04
N HIS A 67 22.47 -5.52 2.00
CA HIS A 67 23.12 -4.22 2.12
C HIS A 67 22.24 -3.21 2.88
N GLN A 68 20.94 -3.18 2.59
CA GLN A 68 19.99 -2.31 3.28
C GLN A 68 19.82 -2.70 4.75
N LEU A 69 19.74 -3.99 5.04
CA LEU A 69 19.66 -4.48 6.43
C LEU A 69 20.92 -4.14 7.23
N GLU A 70 22.07 -4.27 6.61
CA GLU A 70 23.35 -3.93 7.26
C GLU A 70 23.47 -2.41 7.47
N PHE A 71 23.05 -1.60 6.49
CA PHE A 71 23.00 -0.15 6.64
C PHE A 71 22.12 0.28 7.81
N GLN A 72 20.91 -0.25 7.92
CA GLN A 72 20.00 0.04 9.04
C GLN A 72 20.60 -0.41 10.38
N ARG A 73 21.26 -1.58 10.43
CA ARG A 73 21.94 -2.06 11.62
C ARG A 73 23.07 -1.13 12.07
N GLN A 74 23.93 -0.69 11.15
CA GLN A 74 25.03 0.22 11.43
C GLN A 74 24.52 1.60 11.88
N ALA A 75 23.51 2.13 11.23
CA ALA A 75 22.90 3.39 11.61
C ALA A 75 22.31 3.33 13.03
N ARG A 76 21.68 2.22 13.39
CA ARG A 76 21.14 2.01 14.76
C ARG A 76 22.25 1.93 15.80
N ILE A 77 23.33 1.19 15.53
CA ILE A 77 24.50 1.14 16.41
C ILE A 77 25.11 2.53 16.59
N ALA A 78 25.28 3.29 15.50
CA ALA A 78 25.81 4.66 15.55
C ALA A 78 24.93 5.60 16.37
N ALA A 79 23.62 5.37 16.41
CA ALA A 79 22.68 6.10 17.25
C ALA A 79 22.64 5.62 18.72
N GLY A 80 23.50 4.67 19.13
CA GLY A 80 23.55 4.09 20.46
C GLY A 80 22.46 3.07 20.75
N GLY A 81 21.88 2.48 19.70
CA GLY A 81 20.91 1.41 19.79
C GLY A 81 21.52 0.01 19.73
N ASP A 82 20.65 -1.00 19.60
CA ASP A 82 21.06 -2.40 19.57
C ASP A 82 21.72 -2.81 18.24
N ALA A 83 22.47 -3.91 18.28
CA ALA A 83 23.13 -4.49 17.11
C ALA A 83 22.30 -5.57 16.41
N LYS A 84 21.02 -5.75 16.78
CA LYS A 84 20.15 -6.75 16.17
C LYS A 84 19.96 -6.46 14.70
N ARG A 85 19.89 -7.49 13.90
CA ARG A 85 19.53 -7.38 12.48
C ARG A 85 18.01 -7.40 12.34
N GLY A 86 17.46 -6.48 11.56
CA GLY A 86 16.04 -6.45 11.24
C GLY A 86 15.62 -7.66 10.40
N GLN A 87 14.32 -7.87 10.30
CA GLN A 87 13.75 -8.88 9.43
C GLN A 87 13.95 -8.48 7.96
N ARG A 88 14.20 -9.48 7.12
CA ARG A 88 14.39 -9.27 5.69
C ARG A 88 13.07 -9.12 4.94
N ASP A 89 12.07 -9.84 5.40
CA ASP A 89 10.80 -10.00 4.73
C ASP A 89 9.74 -9.19 5.48
N VAL A 90 9.20 -8.18 4.80
CA VAL A 90 8.14 -7.29 5.30
C VAL A 90 6.86 -7.64 4.59
N TYR A 91 5.76 -7.74 5.31
CA TYR A 91 4.43 -7.97 4.76
C TYR A 91 3.50 -6.85 5.20
N ALA A 92 2.55 -6.49 4.35
CA ALA A 92 1.50 -5.57 4.73
C ALA A 92 0.15 -6.02 4.19
N LEU A 93 -0.88 -5.81 4.99
CA LEU A 93 -2.28 -5.93 4.61
C LEU A 93 -2.91 -4.55 4.73
N GLU A 94 -3.48 -4.07 3.64
CA GLU A 94 -4.06 -2.73 3.55
C GLU A 94 -5.50 -2.80 3.06
N THR A 95 -6.36 -2.01 3.66
CA THR A 95 -7.67 -1.68 3.11
C THR A 95 -7.80 -0.18 2.96
N ASN A 96 -8.35 0.27 1.86
CA ASN A 96 -8.68 1.67 1.64
C ASN A 96 -10.00 1.80 0.88
N ALA A 97 -10.61 2.96 1.01
CA ALA A 97 -11.83 3.30 0.29
C ALA A 97 -11.61 4.59 -0.49
N HIS A 98 -12.12 4.65 -1.72
CA HIS A 98 -12.32 5.90 -2.44
C HIS A 98 -13.79 6.28 -2.31
N ILE A 99 -14.08 7.37 -1.62
CA ILE A 99 -15.43 7.84 -1.31
C ILE A 99 -15.63 9.17 -2.03
N ALA A 100 -16.38 9.17 -3.13
CA ALA A 100 -16.70 10.36 -3.87
C ALA A 100 -17.73 11.20 -3.10
N LEU A 101 -17.31 12.34 -2.55
CA LEU A 101 -18.19 13.29 -1.87
C LEU A 101 -18.96 14.15 -2.85
N THR A 102 -18.28 14.56 -3.94
CA THR A 102 -18.85 15.31 -5.07
C THR A 102 -18.23 14.79 -6.38
N PRO A 103 -18.61 15.30 -7.56
CA PRO A 103 -17.88 14.97 -8.80
C PRO A 103 -16.40 15.33 -8.78
N HIS A 104 -15.98 16.27 -7.95
CA HIS A 104 -14.65 16.87 -7.95
C HIS A 104 -13.87 16.64 -6.65
N ILE A 105 -14.52 16.07 -5.63
CA ILE A 105 -13.90 15.88 -4.30
C ILE A 105 -14.13 14.43 -3.86
N ALA A 106 -13.06 13.79 -3.47
CA ALA A 106 -13.11 12.46 -2.86
C ALA A 106 -12.29 12.39 -1.57
N LEU A 107 -12.68 11.50 -0.67
CA LEU A 107 -12.00 11.16 0.56
C LEU A 107 -11.47 9.73 0.45
N GLU A 108 -10.21 9.52 0.86
CA GLU A 108 -9.57 8.22 0.83
C GLU A 108 -9.02 7.83 2.21
N PRO A 109 -9.86 7.26 3.09
CA PRO A 109 -9.39 6.62 4.30
C PRO A 109 -8.64 5.34 3.97
N SER A 110 -7.58 5.06 4.73
CA SER A 110 -6.82 3.82 4.64
C SER A 110 -6.41 3.31 6.01
N VAL A 111 -6.32 1.99 6.12
CA VAL A 111 -5.77 1.29 7.29
C VAL A 111 -4.85 0.21 6.76
N GLN A 112 -3.63 0.17 7.27
CA GLN A 112 -2.64 -0.83 6.93
C GLN A 112 -2.11 -1.47 8.21
N TYR A 113 -1.93 -2.79 8.21
CA TYR A 113 -1.16 -3.51 9.21
C TYR A 113 0.12 -4.02 8.60
N ILE A 114 1.27 -3.72 9.23
CA ILE A 114 2.59 -4.08 8.75
C ILE A 114 3.19 -5.10 9.69
N PHE A 115 3.61 -6.23 9.14
CA PHE A 115 4.38 -7.26 9.82
C PHE A 115 5.86 -7.10 9.51
N ASN A 116 6.71 -7.21 10.53
CA ASN A 116 8.15 -7.05 10.42
C ASN A 116 8.56 -5.75 9.71
N PRO A 117 8.06 -4.57 10.14
CA PRO A 117 8.40 -3.32 9.47
C PRO A 117 9.91 -3.07 9.49
N ASP A 118 10.42 -2.46 8.44
CA ASP A 118 11.79 -2.01 8.38
C ASP A 118 11.96 -0.61 9.02
N ASN A 119 13.22 -0.20 9.14
CA ASN A 119 13.57 1.13 9.62
C ASN A 119 14.03 2.07 8.47
N TYR A 120 13.51 1.88 7.25
CA TYR A 120 13.96 2.64 6.08
C TYR A 120 13.84 4.15 6.26
N TYR A 121 12.71 4.63 6.79
CA TYR A 121 12.46 6.06 7.00
C TYR A 121 13.12 6.63 8.27
N ASN A 122 13.54 5.78 9.19
CA ASN A 122 14.25 6.17 10.40
C ASN A 122 15.37 5.15 10.73
N PRO A 123 16.42 5.09 9.90
CA PRO A 123 17.49 4.11 10.09
C PRO A 123 18.26 4.30 11.40
N GLY A 124 18.25 5.52 11.97
CA GLY A 124 18.85 5.83 13.26
C GLY A 124 17.97 5.54 14.49
N ALA A 125 16.81 4.90 14.32
CA ALA A 125 16.03 4.43 15.47
C ALA A 125 16.86 3.45 16.30
N ARG A 126 16.85 3.61 17.63
CA ARG A 126 17.68 2.80 18.56
C ARG A 126 17.17 1.35 18.67
N GLU A 127 15.93 1.10 18.30
CA GLU A 127 15.27 -0.20 18.39
C GLU A 127 14.68 -0.58 17.03
N LEU A 128 14.49 -1.88 16.83
CA LEU A 128 13.73 -2.38 15.69
C LEU A 128 12.26 -1.99 15.83
N SER A 129 11.64 -1.56 14.74
CA SER A 129 10.21 -1.32 14.71
C SER A 129 9.45 -2.63 14.91
N GLY A 130 8.43 -2.61 15.76
CA GLY A 130 7.50 -3.72 15.92
C GLY A 130 6.35 -3.64 14.91
N ASP A 131 5.64 -4.75 14.77
CA ASP A 131 4.41 -4.80 13.97
C ASP A 131 3.42 -3.71 14.39
N GLY A 132 2.68 -3.16 13.45
CA GLY A 132 1.78 -2.06 13.81
C GLY A 132 0.81 -1.65 12.71
N PHE A 133 -0.12 -0.81 13.14
CA PHE A 133 -1.10 -0.17 12.27
C PHE A 133 -0.61 1.20 11.80
N VAL A 134 -0.92 1.49 10.54
CA VAL A 134 -0.83 2.82 9.94
C VAL A 134 -2.22 3.20 9.48
N VAL A 135 -2.68 4.38 9.88
CA VAL A 135 -3.97 4.95 9.47
C VAL A 135 -3.70 6.18 8.64
N GLY A 136 -4.31 6.26 7.48
CA GLY A 136 -4.18 7.39 6.56
C GLY A 136 -5.55 7.98 6.21
N LEU A 137 -5.54 9.27 5.89
CA LEU A 137 -6.68 9.97 5.34
C LEU A 137 -6.18 10.95 4.29
N GLN A 138 -6.63 10.79 3.06
CA GLN A 138 -6.30 11.67 1.95
C GLN A 138 -7.57 12.36 1.45
N LEU A 139 -7.47 13.67 1.17
CA LEU A 139 -8.47 14.44 0.45
C LEU A 139 -7.98 14.67 -0.98
N MET A 140 -8.76 14.26 -1.94
CA MET A 140 -8.51 14.51 -3.37
C MET A 140 -9.43 15.60 -3.87
N VAL A 141 -8.87 16.59 -4.59
CA VAL A 141 -9.62 17.68 -5.21
C VAL A 141 -9.19 17.81 -6.66
N ASP A 142 -10.14 17.63 -7.58
CA ASP A 142 -9.94 17.89 -9.00
C ASP A 142 -10.14 19.39 -9.28
N MET A 143 -9.06 20.15 -9.20
CA MET A 143 -9.08 21.60 -9.40
C MET A 143 -9.41 22.01 -10.83
N GLY A 144 -8.98 21.23 -11.84
CA GLY A 144 -9.27 21.54 -13.25
C GLY A 144 -10.78 21.52 -13.51
N SER A 145 -11.40 20.42 -13.13
CA SER A 145 -12.85 20.26 -13.26
C SER A 145 -13.66 21.21 -12.37
N LEU A 146 -13.15 21.54 -11.17
CA LEU A 146 -13.81 22.49 -10.25
C LEU A 146 -13.81 23.94 -10.80
N LEU A 147 -12.76 24.31 -11.52
CA LEU A 147 -12.60 25.65 -12.09
C LEU A 147 -13.12 25.75 -13.53
N GLY A 148 -13.61 24.64 -14.11
CA GLY A 148 -14.13 24.61 -15.49
C GLY A 148 -13.03 24.74 -16.56
N LEU A 149 -11.79 24.28 -16.23
CA LEU A 149 -10.62 24.31 -17.12
C LEU A 149 -10.53 23.03 -17.95
#